data_856a53a593e640109b6c8100a4fd7999
#
_entry.id   856a53a593e640109b6c8100a4fd7999
#
_cell.length_a   1.000
_cell.length_b   1.000
_cell.length_c   1.000
_cell.angle_alpha   90.00
_cell.angle_beta   90.00
_cell.angle_gamma   90.00
#
_symmetry.space_group_name_H-M   'P 1'
#
loop_
_entity.id
_entity.type
_entity.pdbx_description
1 polymer ?
#
loop_
_entity_poly.entity_id
_entity_poly.type
_entity_poly.pdbx_seq_one_letter_code
_entity_poly.pdbx_strand_id
1 'polypeptide(L)'
;MSATIGKTLRLAEFWQEGQKSLLVDATLPGALGPMPGLEVPAELVERLAPSADGLILNPGLAERYADRFSGKLGAAPLIRLDWTNVVRPDDFVLPPRDPRRVALATPTDAVQIGAVAGMVTLLLGYNEDFEARNIQAIALACREAVRVSLPLLADVVLAGPKIDPAKRDAAVELGVSFMTEAGTDGIILPLPGPEALRLLLDYAPVPLFIRVDTQRELEAQREALQAALDAGIAGLVIGSHALAQADITLAQARALTQKVTAS
;
A
#
# COMPACT_ATOMS: atom_id res chain seq x y z
N MET A 1 -8.92 15.45 -11.88
CA MET A 1 -9.63 16.32 -10.91
C MET A 1 -8.59 17.04 -10.07
N SER A 2 -8.72 18.35 -9.86
CA SER A 2 -7.78 19.08 -9.00
C SER A 2 -7.87 18.49 -7.58
N ALA A 3 -6.72 18.15 -6.99
CA ALA A 3 -6.69 17.72 -5.60
C ALA A 3 -7.30 18.82 -4.73
N THR A 4 -8.23 18.47 -3.84
CA THR A 4 -8.74 19.44 -2.87
C THR A 4 -7.63 19.79 -1.90
N ILE A 5 -7.60 21.01 -1.36
CA ILE A 5 -6.63 21.44 -0.35
C ILE A 5 -6.51 20.41 0.79
N GLY A 6 -7.65 19.84 1.21
CA GLY A 6 -7.66 18.81 2.25
C GLY A 6 -6.89 17.54 1.87
N LYS A 7 -6.96 17.09 0.61
CA LYS A 7 -6.14 15.96 0.13
C LYS A 7 -4.65 16.29 0.15
N THR A 8 -4.28 17.48 -0.33
CA THR A 8 -2.87 17.92 -0.34
C THR A 8 -2.27 17.97 1.07
N LEU A 9 -3.00 18.54 2.04
CA LEU A 9 -2.55 18.60 3.43
C LEU A 9 -2.39 17.20 4.04
N ARG A 10 -3.32 16.30 3.79
CA ARG A 10 -3.27 14.92 4.31
C ARG A 10 -2.14 14.10 3.67
N LEU A 11 -1.90 14.24 2.37
CA LEU A 11 -0.77 13.59 1.70
C LEU A 11 0.56 14.03 2.31
N ALA A 12 0.69 15.32 2.63
CA ALA A 12 1.90 15.89 3.22
C ALA A 12 2.26 15.32 4.60
N GLU A 13 1.32 14.65 5.30
CA GLU A 13 1.58 14.02 6.59
C GLU A 13 2.48 12.76 6.47
N PHE A 14 2.52 12.12 5.30
CA PHE A 14 3.32 10.91 5.09
C PHE A 14 4.18 10.94 3.82
N TRP A 15 3.93 11.86 2.90
CA TRP A 15 4.71 12.01 1.68
C TRP A 15 4.72 13.46 1.18
N GLN A 16 5.89 13.94 0.77
CA GLN A 16 6.08 15.24 0.12
C GLN A 16 6.94 15.06 -1.12
N GLU A 17 6.70 15.89 -2.14
CA GLU A 17 7.52 15.88 -3.35
C GLU A 17 9.00 16.12 -3.01
N GLY A 18 9.88 15.34 -3.63
CA GLY A 18 11.32 15.37 -3.35
C GLY A 18 11.77 14.56 -2.14
N GLN A 19 10.85 14.03 -1.33
CA GLN A 19 11.15 13.12 -0.22
C GLN A 19 10.77 11.69 -0.57
N LYS A 20 11.44 10.72 0.06
CA LYS A 20 11.15 9.29 -0.07
C LYS A 20 10.55 8.75 1.20
N SER A 21 9.33 8.25 1.11
CA SER A 21 8.57 7.76 2.25
C SER A 21 8.76 6.27 2.48
N LEU A 22 8.71 5.86 3.73
CA LEU A 22 8.63 4.47 4.15
C LEU A 22 7.24 4.21 4.75
N LEU A 23 6.42 3.44 4.05
CA LEU A 23 5.13 2.99 4.53
C LEU A 23 5.23 1.55 5.03
N VAL A 24 4.49 1.23 6.08
CA VAL A 24 4.42 -0.13 6.63
C VAL A 24 2.99 -0.63 6.59
N ASP A 25 2.79 -1.78 5.96
CA ASP A 25 1.47 -2.43 5.84
C ASP A 25 1.34 -3.55 6.88
N ALA A 26 0.59 -3.29 7.94
CA ALA A 26 0.33 -4.22 9.05
C ALA A 26 -1.06 -4.88 8.96
N THR A 27 -1.65 -4.99 7.77
CA THR A 27 -3.05 -5.44 7.61
C THR A 27 -3.22 -6.94 7.41
N LEU A 28 -2.17 -7.66 7.06
CA LEU A 28 -2.21 -9.08 6.70
C LEU A 28 -2.76 -10.01 7.81
N PRO A 29 -2.52 -9.75 9.12
CA PRO A 29 -3.17 -10.53 10.19
C PRO A 29 -4.70 -10.55 10.12
N GLY A 30 -5.32 -9.54 9.53
CA GLY A 30 -6.77 -9.54 9.27
C GLY A 30 -7.25 -10.61 8.29
N ALA A 31 -6.36 -11.19 7.50
CA ALA A 31 -6.67 -12.27 6.56
C ALA A 31 -6.11 -13.63 6.99
N LEU A 32 -4.94 -13.65 7.64
CA LEU A 32 -4.21 -14.87 8.00
C LEU A 32 -4.27 -15.23 9.49
N GLY A 33 -4.73 -14.33 10.36
CA GLY A 33 -4.65 -14.47 11.81
C GLY A 33 -3.32 -13.97 12.37
N PRO A 34 -3.04 -14.23 13.66
CA PRO A 34 -1.78 -13.86 14.30
C PRO A 34 -0.58 -14.43 13.53
N MET A 35 0.42 -13.61 13.28
CA MET A 35 1.63 -13.96 12.52
C MET A 35 2.86 -13.74 13.41
N PRO A 36 3.99 -14.44 13.16
CA PRO A 36 5.24 -14.21 13.89
C PRO A 36 5.64 -12.73 13.88
N GLY A 37 5.87 -12.17 15.08
CA GLY A 37 6.18 -10.76 15.28
C GLY A 37 4.98 -9.79 15.19
N LEU A 38 3.77 -10.30 14.97
CA LEU A 38 2.51 -9.55 14.86
C LEU A 38 1.42 -10.13 15.79
N GLU A 39 1.80 -10.91 16.80
CA GLU A 39 0.86 -11.59 17.71
C GLU A 39 0.17 -10.61 18.65
N VAL A 40 0.85 -9.54 19.02
CA VAL A 40 0.34 -8.52 19.95
C VAL A 40 0.15 -7.20 19.24
N PRO A 41 -1.08 -6.85 18.83
CA PRO A 41 -1.33 -5.66 18.02
C PRO A 41 -0.88 -4.33 18.65
N ALA A 42 -0.94 -4.19 19.98
CA ALA A 42 -0.46 -2.99 20.67
C ALA A 42 1.04 -2.78 20.51
N GLU A 43 1.82 -3.86 20.74
CA GLU A 43 3.28 -3.83 20.59
C GLU A 43 3.68 -3.59 19.13
N LEU A 44 2.90 -4.11 18.18
CA LEU A 44 3.07 -3.88 16.77
C LEU A 44 3.04 -2.39 16.44
N VAL A 45 2.01 -1.68 16.87
CA VAL A 45 1.86 -0.24 16.60
C VAL A 45 2.99 0.54 17.28
N GLU A 46 3.31 0.25 18.53
CA GLU A 46 4.39 0.92 19.27
C GLU A 46 5.77 0.74 18.62
N ARG A 47 6.04 -0.43 18.06
CA ARG A 47 7.31 -0.76 17.43
C ARG A 47 7.45 -0.15 16.03
N LEU A 48 6.35 -0.14 15.25
CA LEU A 48 6.40 0.27 13.85
C LEU A 48 6.26 1.78 13.65
N ALA A 49 5.42 2.45 14.45
CA ALA A 49 5.14 3.86 14.28
C ALA A 49 6.37 4.78 14.31
N PRO A 50 7.39 4.58 15.15
CA PRO A 50 8.57 5.45 15.14
C PRO A 50 9.47 5.29 13.91
N SER A 51 9.34 4.17 13.18
CA SER A 51 10.23 3.82 12.08
C SER A 51 9.62 4.06 10.70
N ALA A 52 8.34 4.43 10.61
CA ALA A 52 7.60 4.62 9.37
C ALA A 52 7.10 6.06 9.25
N ASP A 53 6.88 6.53 8.01
CA ASP A 53 6.19 7.78 7.74
C ASP A 53 4.67 7.56 7.73
N GLY A 54 4.23 6.36 7.35
CA GLY A 54 2.83 5.96 7.40
C GLY A 54 2.66 4.50 7.80
N LEU A 55 1.64 4.22 8.60
CA LEU A 55 1.27 2.87 9.03
C LEU A 55 -0.12 2.51 8.52
N ILE A 56 -0.19 1.45 7.71
CA ILE A 56 -1.43 0.96 7.10
C ILE A 56 -2.04 -0.09 8.01
N LEU A 57 -3.26 0.17 8.48
CA LEU A 57 -3.98 -0.66 9.44
C LEU A 57 -5.38 -1.01 8.94
N ASN A 58 -5.92 -2.13 9.42
CA ASN A 58 -7.35 -2.43 9.31
C ASN A 58 -8.16 -1.50 10.24
N PRO A 59 -9.42 -1.15 9.90
CA PRO A 59 -10.22 -0.16 10.64
C PRO A 59 -10.30 -0.43 12.14
N GLY A 60 -10.69 -1.64 12.54
CA GLY A 60 -10.86 -1.99 13.95
C GLY A 60 -9.56 -1.95 14.76
N LEU A 61 -8.40 -2.12 14.13
CA LEU A 61 -7.10 -1.98 14.80
C LEU A 61 -6.75 -0.50 14.99
N ALA A 62 -7.00 0.32 13.98
CA ALA A 62 -6.78 1.77 14.04
C ALA A 62 -7.66 2.43 15.10
N GLU A 63 -8.94 2.08 15.18
CA GLU A 63 -9.84 2.58 16.23
C GLU A 63 -9.35 2.22 17.63
N ARG A 64 -8.94 0.96 17.82
CA ARG A 64 -8.52 0.45 19.14
C ARG A 64 -7.26 1.11 19.66
N TYR A 65 -6.37 1.52 18.78
CA TYR A 65 -5.05 2.10 19.12
C TYR A 65 -4.91 3.55 18.63
N ALA A 66 -6.01 4.26 18.47
CA ALA A 66 -6.03 5.65 18.00
C ALA A 66 -5.17 6.60 18.86
N ASP A 67 -5.09 6.36 20.17
CA ASP A 67 -4.27 7.11 21.10
C ASP A 67 -2.76 7.06 20.76
N ARG A 68 -2.30 5.99 20.12
CA ARG A 68 -0.89 5.80 19.70
C ARG A 68 -0.49 6.67 18.51
N PHE A 69 -1.47 7.20 17.79
CA PHE A 69 -1.28 8.14 16.67
C PHE A 69 -1.42 9.60 17.09
N SER A 70 -1.75 9.85 18.36
CA SER A 70 -1.84 11.20 18.92
C SER A 70 -0.46 11.76 19.18
N GLY A 71 0.04 12.65 18.31
CA GLY A 71 1.32 13.33 18.49
C GLY A 71 2.10 13.54 17.20
N LYS A 72 3.12 14.41 17.23
CA LYS A 72 3.92 14.77 16.05
C LYS A 72 5.03 13.77 15.68
N LEU A 73 5.21 12.71 16.44
CA LEU A 73 6.35 11.77 16.30
C LEU A 73 5.95 10.36 15.86
N GLY A 74 4.69 10.14 15.53
CA GLY A 74 4.20 8.83 15.07
C GLY A 74 4.00 8.78 13.56
N ALA A 75 3.97 7.57 13.01
CA ALA A 75 3.57 7.35 11.62
C ALA A 75 2.13 7.85 11.38
N ALA A 76 1.90 8.43 10.22
CA ALA A 76 0.55 8.82 9.81
C ALA A 76 -0.36 7.58 9.66
N PRO A 77 -1.60 7.57 10.20
CA PRO A 77 -2.51 6.44 10.06
C PRO A 77 -3.13 6.39 8.66
N LEU A 78 -2.87 5.30 7.95
CA LEU A 78 -3.53 4.97 6.69
C LEU A 78 -4.48 3.78 6.93
N ILE A 79 -5.71 3.86 6.47
CA ILE A 79 -6.73 2.83 6.73
C ILE A 79 -6.99 2.01 5.48
N ARG A 80 -6.81 0.67 5.58
CA ARG A 80 -7.22 -0.25 4.52
C ARG A 80 -8.75 -0.35 4.50
N LEU A 81 -9.33 0.01 3.37
CA LEU A 81 -10.79 0.05 3.17
C LEU A 81 -11.38 -1.28 2.70
N ASP A 82 -10.53 -2.25 2.35
CA ASP A 82 -10.98 -3.55 1.84
C ASP A 82 -10.24 -4.73 2.46
N TRP A 83 -10.82 -5.89 2.29
CA TRP A 83 -10.26 -7.17 2.66
C TRP A 83 -10.34 -8.15 1.49
N THR A 84 -9.38 -9.04 1.41
CA THR A 84 -9.35 -10.11 0.42
C THR A 84 -8.85 -11.43 1.01
N ASN A 85 -9.32 -12.53 0.44
CA ASN A 85 -8.85 -13.87 0.79
C ASN A 85 -7.72 -14.38 -0.13
N VAL A 86 -7.34 -13.64 -1.17
CA VAL A 86 -6.37 -14.12 -2.18
C VAL A 86 -4.95 -14.30 -1.64
N VAL A 87 -4.67 -13.75 -0.46
CA VAL A 87 -3.38 -13.89 0.23
C VAL A 87 -3.25 -15.21 1.00
N ARG A 88 -4.32 -15.98 1.11
CA ARG A 88 -4.33 -17.28 1.78
C ARG A 88 -3.75 -18.35 0.85
N PRO A 89 -2.75 -19.12 1.28
CA PRO A 89 -2.25 -20.25 0.49
C PRO A 89 -3.25 -21.42 0.45
N ASP A 90 -3.04 -22.35 -0.47
CA ASP A 90 -3.94 -23.50 -0.68
C ASP A 90 -4.00 -24.46 0.51
N ASP A 91 -2.94 -24.50 1.32
CA ASP A 91 -2.83 -25.31 2.55
C ASP A 91 -3.29 -24.56 3.81
N PHE A 92 -3.84 -23.36 3.65
CA PHE A 92 -4.35 -22.58 4.79
C PHE A 92 -5.54 -23.27 5.45
N VAL A 93 -5.76 -23.04 6.78
CA VAL A 93 -6.88 -23.62 7.54
C VAL A 93 -8.26 -23.36 6.91
N LEU A 94 -8.40 -22.26 6.18
CA LEU A 94 -9.57 -21.90 5.39
C LEU A 94 -9.11 -21.46 3.99
N PRO A 95 -8.72 -22.41 3.12
CA PRO A 95 -8.21 -22.07 1.80
C PRO A 95 -9.28 -21.40 0.93
N PRO A 96 -8.92 -20.42 0.10
CA PRO A 96 -9.87 -19.77 -0.78
C PRO A 96 -10.28 -20.71 -1.92
N ARG A 97 -11.58 -20.89 -2.14
CA ARG A 97 -12.09 -21.56 -3.37
C ARG A 97 -12.18 -20.59 -4.54
N ASP A 98 -12.66 -19.39 -4.23
CA ASP A 98 -12.82 -18.28 -5.18
C ASP A 98 -12.20 -17.01 -4.62
N PRO A 99 -11.68 -16.13 -5.46
CA PRO A 99 -11.22 -14.82 -5.02
C PRO A 99 -12.38 -13.99 -4.50
N ARG A 100 -12.20 -13.40 -3.34
CA ARG A 100 -13.18 -12.49 -2.74
C ARG A 100 -12.48 -11.19 -2.34
N ARG A 101 -13.17 -10.09 -2.57
CA ARG A 101 -12.84 -8.77 -2.07
C ARG A 101 -14.10 -8.13 -1.52
N VAL A 102 -14.04 -7.57 -0.33
CA VAL A 102 -15.14 -6.87 0.32
C VAL A 102 -14.67 -5.56 0.92
N ALA A 103 -15.54 -4.55 0.98
CA ALA A 103 -15.28 -3.33 1.72
C ALA A 103 -15.33 -3.63 3.22
N LEU A 104 -14.35 -3.12 3.98
CA LEU A 104 -14.32 -3.12 5.45
C LEU A 104 -14.77 -1.79 6.02
N ALA A 105 -14.49 -0.71 5.31
CA ALA A 105 -14.83 0.66 5.68
C ALA A 105 -15.00 1.50 4.41
N THR A 106 -15.73 2.59 4.54
CA THR A 106 -15.81 3.63 3.51
C THR A 106 -14.76 4.72 3.74
N PRO A 107 -14.47 5.58 2.75
CA PRO A 107 -13.66 6.77 2.97
C PRO A 107 -14.18 7.67 4.10
N THR A 108 -15.50 7.76 4.30
CA THR A 108 -16.11 8.51 5.38
C THR A 108 -15.78 7.90 6.74
N ASP A 109 -15.90 6.57 6.88
CA ASP A 109 -15.52 5.86 8.11
C ASP A 109 -14.04 6.07 8.43
N ALA A 110 -13.17 6.00 7.42
CA ALA A 110 -11.73 6.23 7.61
C ALA A 110 -11.42 7.63 8.14
N VAL A 111 -12.12 8.67 7.65
CA VAL A 111 -11.97 10.03 8.18
C VAL A 111 -12.43 10.11 9.64
N GLN A 112 -13.50 9.42 10.02
CA GLN A 112 -13.98 9.37 11.40
C GLN A 112 -12.98 8.69 12.36
N ILE A 113 -12.24 7.70 11.85
CA ILE A 113 -11.14 7.03 12.59
C ILE A 113 -9.90 7.93 12.72
N GLY A 114 -9.83 9.03 11.95
CA GLY A 114 -8.68 9.93 11.95
C GLY A 114 -7.62 9.62 10.88
N ALA A 115 -7.99 8.85 9.84
CA ALA A 115 -7.09 8.51 8.75
C ALA A 115 -6.61 9.76 7.99
N VAL A 116 -5.32 9.75 7.62
CA VAL A 116 -4.76 10.72 6.68
C VAL A 116 -4.89 10.25 5.23
N ALA A 117 -5.00 8.93 5.00
CA ALA A 117 -5.31 8.35 3.70
C ALA A 117 -6.10 7.04 3.85
N GLY A 118 -6.88 6.70 2.83
CA GLY A 118 -7.44 5.38 2.65
C GLY A 118 -6.58 4.53 1.71
N MET A 119 -6.65 3.21 1.82
CA MET A 119 -6.02 2.29 0.90
C MET A 119 -7.00 1.25 0.38
N VAL A 120 -7.00 1.03 -0.93
CA VAL A 120 -7.80 0.02 -1.63
C VAL A 120 -6.90 -0.91 -2.44
N THR A 121 -7.35 -2.13 -2.71
CA THR A 121 -6.58 -3.13 -3.46
C THR A 121 -7.19 -3.39 -4.82
N LEU A 122 -6.39 -3.25 -5.89
CA LEU A 122 -6.71 -3.78 -7.22
C LEU A 122 -6.09 -5.16 -7.36
N LEU A 123 -6.93 -6.18 -7.54
CA LEU A 123 -6.51 -7.57 -7.74
C LEU A 123 -6.64 -7.92 -9.21
N LEU A 124 -5.52 -8.18 -9.88
CA LEU A 124 -5.47 -8.55 -11.31
C LEU A 124 -5.17 -10.03 -11.51
N GLY A 125 -5.60 -10.55 -12.65
CA GLY A 125 -5.28 -11.89 -13.11
C GLY A 125 -6.33 -12.95 -12.79
N TYR A 126 -7.51 -12.58 -12.35
CA TYR A 126 -8.68 -13.44 -12.17
C TYR A 126 -9.63 -13.38 -13.37
N ASN A 127 -10.91 -13.73 -13.18
CA ASN A 127 -11.90 -13.63 -14.24
C ASN A 127 -12.40 -12.17 -14.41
N GLU A 128 -13.00 -11.90 -15.56
CA GLU A 128 -13.44 -10.57 -15.97
C GLU A 128 -14.50 -9.98 -15.03
N ASP A 129 -15.42 -10.79 -14.52
CA ASP A 129 -16.45 -10.35 -13.57
C ASP A 129 -15.84 -9.87 -12.23
N PHE A 130 -14.81 -10.57 -11.76
CA PHE A 130 -14.11 -10.20 -10.56
C PHE A 130 -13.32 -8.90 -10.76
N GLU A 131 -12.63 -8.77 -11.88
CA GLU A 131 -11.89 -7.56 -12.26
C GLU A 131 -12.84 -6.36 -12.38
N ALA A 132 -13.94 -6.49 -13.13
CA ALA A 132 -14.92 -5.42 -13.29
C ALA A 132 -15.50 -4.94 -11.94
N ARG A 133 -15.83 -5.88 -11.03
CA ARG A 133 -16.30 -5.53 -9.68
C ARG A 133 -15.24 -4.85 -8.84
N ASN A 134 -13.98 -5.22 -8.98
CA ASN A 134 -12.87 -4.54 -8.31
C ASN A 134 -12.76 -3.09 -8.77
N ILE A 135 -12.70 -2.87 -10.08
CA ILE A 135 -12.59 -1.53 -10.66
C ILE A 135 -13.79 -0.67 -10.25
N GLN A 136 -15.00 -1.22 -10.32
CA GLN A 136 -16.21 -0.51 -9.90
C GLN A 136 -16.16 -0.07 -8.43
N ALA A 137 -15.77 -0.99 -7.53
CA ALA A 137 -15.70 -0.69 -6.11
C ALA A 137 -14.64 0.39 -5.80
N ILE A 138 -13.49 0.35 -6.48
CA ILE A 138 -12.44 1.36 -6.34
C ILE A 138 -12.92 2.71 -6.87
N ALA A 139 -13.54 2.74 -8.04
CA ALA A 139 -14.07 3.98 -8.63
C ALA A 139 -15.13 4.65 -7.73
N LEU A 140 -15.98 3.86 -7.07
CA LEU A 140 -16.94 4.37 -6.08
C LEU A 140 -16.23 4.94 -4.84
N ALA A 141 -15.22 4.24 -4.32
CA ALA A 141 -14.41 4.71 -3.20
C ALA A 141 -13.68 6.03 -3.54
N CYS A 142 -13.12 6.16 -4.75
CA CYS A 142 -12.50 7.41 -5.22
C CYS A 142 -13.47 8.58 -5.22
N ARG A 143 -14.70 8.39 -5.67
CA ARG A 143 -15.74 9.44 -5.69
C ARG A 143 -16.15 9.86 -4.28
N GLU A 144 -16.27 8.93 -3.36
CA GLU A 144 -16.56 9.23 -1.96
C GLU A 144 -15.37 9.92 -1.29
N ALA A 145 -14.15 9.45 -1.52
CA ALA A 145 -12.92 10.03 -0.97
C ALA A 145 -12.74 11.52 -1.35
N VAL A 146 -13.16 11.90 -2.57
CA VAL A 146 -13.19 13.33 -2.97
C VAL A 146 -14.13 14.15 -2.09
N ARG A 147 -15.29 13.61 -1.72
CA ARG A 147 -16.30 14.34 -0.92
C ARG A 147 -15.80 14.64 0.49
N VAL A 148 -14.99 13.74 1.05
CA VAL A 148 -14.44 13.88 2.41
C VAL A 148 -12.98 14.37 2.41
N SER A 149 -12.45 14.73 1.24
CA SER A 149 -11.05 15.18 1.06
C SER A 149 -10.01 14.19 1.61
N LEU A 150 -10.29 12.88 1.52
CA LEU A 150 -9.36 11.83 1.89
C LEU A 150 -8.54 11.41 0.66
N PRO A 151 -7.19 11.45 0.70
CA PRO A 151 -6.37 10.80 -0.32
C PRO A 151 -6.65 9.29 -0.33
N LEU A 152 -6.69 8.70 -1.54
CA LEU A 152 -6.87 7.27 -1.71
C LEU A 152 -5.68 6.67 -2.46
N LEU A 153 -4.97 5.76 -1.81
CA LEU A 153 -3.91 4.97 -2.42
C LEU A 153 -4.48 3.65 -2.94
N ALA A 154 -4.05 3.24 -4.13
CA ALA A 154 -4.39 1.93 -4.67
C ALA A 154 -3.16 1.00 -4.65
N ASP A 155 -3.35 -0.22 -4.16
CA ASP A 155 -2.34 -1.28 -4.14
C ASP A 155 -2.61 -2.24 -5.31
N VAL A 156 -1.75 -2.22 -6.33
CA VAL A 156 -1.85 -3.10 -7.51
C VAL A 156 -1.21 -4.44 -7.19
N VAL A 157 -2.03 -5.48 -7.11
CA VAL A 157 -1.61 -6.84 -6.75
C VAL A 157 -1.86 -7.80 -7.91
N LEU A 158 -0.80 -8.41 -8.40
CA LEU A 158 -0.85 -9.45 -9.44
C LEU A 158 -0.94 -10.83 -8.76
N ALA A 159 -2.14 -11.36 -8.61
CA ALA A 159 -2.37 -12.56 -7.79
C ALA A 159 -3.16 -13.67 -8.50
N GLY A 160 -3.80 -13.38 -9.62
CA GLY A 160 -4.65 -14.36 -10.31
C GLY A 160 -3.88 -15.31 -11.24
N PRO A 161 -4.46 -16.47 -11.57
CA PRO A 161 -3.84 -17.50 -12.41
C PRO A 161 -3.66 -17.07 -13.89
N LYS A 162 -4.27 -15.96 -14.31
CA LYS A 162 -4.11 -15.41 -15.66
C LYS A 162 -2.85 -14.54 -15.81
N ILE A 163 -2.12 -14.26 -14.73
CA ILE A 163 -0.87 -13.51 -14.82
C ILE A 163 0.21 -14.37 -15.45
N ASP A 164 0.58 -14.02 -16.68
CA ASP A 164 1.73 -14.59 -17.36
C ASP A 164 3.02 -13.92 -16.83
N PRO A 165 3.96 -14.68 -16.27
CA PRO A 165 5.23 -14.11 -15.80
C PRO A 165 5.99 -13.33 -16.87
N ALA A 166 5.89 -13.74 -18.16
CA ALA A 166 6.55 -13.04 -19.27
C ALA A 166 5.90 -11.69 -19.61
N LYS A 167 4.66 -11.45 -19.15
CA LYS A 167 3.88 -10.21 -19.34
C LYS A 167 3.65 -9.45 -18.04
N ARG A 168 4.44 -9.76 -17.01
CA ARG A 168 4.25 -9.19 -15.68
C ARG A 168 4.31 -7.67 -15.68
N ASP A 169 5.26 -7.08 -16.38
CA ASP A 169 5.40 -5.61 -16.46
C ASP A 169 4.20 -4.97 -17.17
N ALA A 170 3.73 -5.55 -18.27
CA ALA A 170 2.51 -5.09 -18.95
C ALA A 170 1.26 -5.18 -18.05
N ALA A 171 1.18 -6.18 -17.16
CA ALA A 171 0.10 -6.28 -16.19
C ALA A 171 0.20 -5.20 -15.09
N VAL A 172 1.41 -4.81 -14.68
CA VAL A 172 1.63 -3.66 -13.78
C VAL A 172 1.20 -2.37 -14.46
N GLU A 173 1.63 -2.15 -15.71
CA GLU A 173 1.25 -0.99 -16.51
C GLU A 173 -0.26 -0.86 -16.64
N LEU A 174 -0.95 -1.95 -16.94
CA LEU A 174 -2.41 -2.00 -17.00
C LEU A 174 -3.05 -1.60 -15.65
N GLY A 175 -2.53 -2.13 -14.56
CA GLY A 175 -3.02 -1.82 -13.21
C GLY A 175 -2.85 -0.34 -12.84
N VAL A 176 -1.69 0.23 -13.17
CA VAL A 176 -1.42 1.67 -12.95
C VAL A 176 -2.36 2.52 -13.82
N SER A 177 -2.58 2.14 -15.08
CA SER A 177 -3.52 2.84 -15.95
C SER A 177 -4.94 2.82 -15.37
N PHE A 178 -5.45 1.66 -14.94
CA PHE A 178 -6.77 1.58 -14.31
C PHE A 178 -6.91 2.47 -13.08
N MET A 179 -5.89 2.51 -12.21
CA MET A 179 -5.95 3.29 -10.99
C MET A 179 -5.84 4.80 -11.25
N THR A 180 -5.03 5.17 -12.24
CA THR A 180 -4.95 6.57 -12.69
C THR A 180 -6.31 7.05 -13.21
N GLU A 181 -6.96 6.28 -14.08
CA GLU A 181 -8.27 6.60 -14.64
C GLU A 181 -9.40 6.54 -13.61
N ALA A 182 -9.30 5.67 -12.60
CA ALA A 182 -10.24 5.62 -11.48
C ALA A 182 -10.15 6.87 -10.58
N GLY A 183 -9.03 7.60 -10.62
CA GLY A 183 -8.81 8.83 -9.87
C GLY A 183 -8.23 8.62 -8.47
N THR A 184 -7.35 7.65 -8.31
CA THR A 184 -6.58 7.47 -7.07
C THR A 184 -5.54 8.58 -6.91
N ASP A 185 -5.12 8.85 -5.69
CA ASP A 185 -4.19 9.92 -5.34
C ASP A 185 -2.75 9.43 -5.14
N GLY A 186 -2.53 8.14 -5.22
CA GLY A 186 -1.23 7.47 -5.20
C GLY A 186 -1.38 5.99 -5.52
N ILE A 187 -0.33 5.35 -6.04
CA ILE A 187 -0.37 3.96 -6.47
C ILE A 187 0.82 3.20 -5.88
N ILE A 188 0.51 2.08 -5.24
CA ILE A 188 1.49 1.10 -4.76
C ILE A 188 1.53 -0.02 -5.79
N LEU A 189 2.72 -0.39 -6.24
CA LEU A 189 2.89 -1.41 -7.27
C LEU A 189 4.07 -2.33 -6.93
N PRO A 190 4.07 -3.58 -7.42
CA PRO A 190 5.25 -4.43 -7.35
C PRO A 190 6.34 -3.85 -8.26
N LEU A 191 7.62 -3.98 -7.88
CA LEU A 191 8.74 -3.45 -8.66
C LEU A 191 8.73 -4.02 -10.09
N PRO A 192 8.55 -3.19 -11.13
CA PRO A 192 8.64 -3.60 -12.52
C PRO A 192 10.08 -3.54 -13.02
N GLY A 193 10.32 -3.98 -14.25
CA GLY A 193 11.58 -3.78 -14.95
C GLY A 193 11.86 -2.28 -15.20
N PRO A 194 13.16 -1.92 -15.44
CA PRO A 194 13.55 -0.50 -15.54
C PRO A 194 12.86 0.29 -16.65
N GLU A 195 12.55 -0.37 -17.78
CA GLU A 195 11.88 0.27 -18.92
C GLU A 195 10.41 0.58 -18.60
N ALA A 196 9.70 -0.39 -18.04
CA ALA A 196 8.31 -0.22 -17.57
C ALA A 196 8.25 0.82 -16.45
N LEU A 197 9.20 0.82 -15.52
CA LEU A 197 9.25 1.82 -14.45
C LEU A 197 9.35 3.25 -15.01
N ARG A 198 10.24 3.49 -15.99
CA ARG A 198 10.39 4.80 -16.63
C ARG A 198 9.09 5.23 -17.30
N LEU A 199 8.46 4.34 -18.06
CA LEU A 199 7.19 4.61 -18.72
C LEU A 199 6.09 4.97 -17.71
N LEU A 200 6.02 4.26 -16.59
CA LEU A 200 5.03 4.50 -15.54
C LEU A 200 5.24 5.83 -14.82
N LEU A 201 6.50 6.23 -14.58
CA LEU A 201 6.83 7.52 -13.98
C LEU A 201 6.44 8.70 -14.90
N ASP A 202 6.58 8.51 -16.21
CA ASP A 202 6.14 9.52 -17.19
C ASP A 202 4.62 9.56 -17.36
N TYR A 203 3.94 8.42 -17.17
CA TYR A 203 2.50 8.28 -17.38
C TYR A 203 1.64 8.73 -16.20
N ALA A 204 2.02 8.33 -14.96
CA ALA A 204 1.17 8.51 -13.79
C ALA A 204 1.30 9.92 -13.19
N PRO A 205 0.20 10.70 -13.09
CA PRO A 205 0.22 12.05 -12.52
C PRO A 205 0.16 12.07 -10.98
N VAL A 206 0.41 10.93 -10.35
CA VAL A 206 0.33 10.71 -8.89
C VAL A 206 1.57 9.97 -8.39
N PRO A 207 1.94 10.10 -7.10
CA PRO A 207 3.09 9.40 -6.55
C PRO A 207 2.95 7.88 -6.68
N LEU A 208 4.05 7.25 -7.13
CA LEU A 208 4.18 5.80 -7.23
C LEU A 208 5.07 5.28 -6.09
N PHE A 209 4.61 4.24 -5.40
CA PHE A 209 5.33 3.57 -4.33
C PHE A 209 5.62 2.13 -4.72
N ILE A 210 6.79 1.61 -4.37
CA ILE A 210 7.13 0.21 -4.61
C ILE A 210 6.79 -0.63 -3.38
N ARG A 211 5.95 -1.66 -3.56
CA ARG A 211 5.80 -2.72 -2.58
C ARG A 211 7.00 -3.65 -2.67
N VAL A 212 7.77 -3.71 -1.57
CA VAL A 212 8.92 -4.60 -1.45
C VAL A 212 8.45 -6.05 -1.44
N ASP A 213 9.09 -6.88 -2.26
CA ASP A 213 8.82 -8.31 -2.28
C ASP A 213 9.32 -8.97 -0.99
N THR A 214 8.39 -9.43 -0.16
CA THR A 214 8.68 -10.00 1.15
C THR A 214 9.03 -11.50 1.11
N GLN A 215 8.97 -12.13 -0.07
CA GLN A 215 9.48 -13.49 -0.30
C GLN A 215 10.98 -13.50 -0.58
N ARG A 216 11.59 -12.35 -0.75
CA ARG A 216 13.02 -12.16 -1.00
C ARG A 216 13.64 -11.31 0.10
N GLU A 217 14.87 -11.61 0.46
CA GLU A 217 15.65 -10.75 1.35
C GLU A 217 15.76 -9.34 0.79
N LEU A 218 15.60 -8.32 1.65
CA LEU A 218 15.66 -6.92 1.22
C LEU A 218 17.01 -6.58 0.59
N GLU A 219 18.10 -7.16 1.12
CA GLU A 219 19.44 -6.94 0.60
C GLU A 219 19.60 -7.44 -0.85
N ALA A 220 18.95 -8.57 -1.20
CA ALA A 220 18.94 -9.10 -2.57
C ALA A 220 18.19 -8.20 -3.58
N GLN A 221 17.40 -7.26 -3.09
CA GLN A 221 16.63 -6.30 -3.89
C GLN A 221 17.20 -4.89 -3.84
N ARG A 222 18.19 -4.64 -2.99
CA ARG A 222 18.72 -3.31 -2.64
C ARG A 222 19.04 -2.45 -3.86
N GLU A 223 19.82 -2.98 -4.81
CA GLU A 223 20.23 -2.21 -6.00
C GLU A 223 19.03 -1.79 -6.85
N ALA A 224 18.10 -2.71 -7.08
CA ALA A 224 16.92 -2.44 -7.89
C ALA A 224 15.96 -1.44 -7.20
N LEU A 225 15.81 -1.54 -5.88
CA LEU A 225 15.02 -0.59 -5.09
C LEU A 225 15.67 0.79 -5.05
N GLN A 226 17.00 0.86 -4.89
CA GLN A 226 17.73 2.12 -4.94
C GLN A 226 17.59 2.78 -6.32
N ALA A 227 17.79 2.02 -7.40
CA ALA A 227 17.61 2.54 -8.75
C ALA A 227 16.19 3.06 -9.01
N ALA A 228 15.17 2.41 -8.45
CA ALA A 228 13.79 2.87 -8.54
C ALA A 228 13.56 4.18 -7.76
N LEU A 229 14.12 4.31 -6.56
CA LEU A 229 14.07 5.53 -5.77
C LEU A 229 14.77 6.70 -6.48
N ASP A 230 15.95 6.44 -7.06
CA ASP A 230 16.72 7.43 -7.81
C ASP A 230 16.00 7.86 -9.10
N ALA A 231 15.26 6.94 -9.73
CA ALA A 231 14.44 7.22 -10.90
C ALA A 231 13.19 8.09 -10.62
N GLY A 232 12.77 8.23 -9.35
CA GLY A 232 11.64 9.12 -9.01
C GLY A 232 10.52 8.48 -8.22
N ILE A 233 10.59 7.18 -7.87
CA ILE A 233 9.58 6.55 -7.01
C ILE A 233 9.45 7.32 -5.69
N ALA A 234 8.21 7.50 -5.24
CA ALA A 234 7.86 8.29 -4.05
C ALA A 234 8.26 7.61 -2.72
N GLY A 235 8.43 6.31 -2.70
CA GLY A 235 8.81 5.59 -1.50
C GLY A 235 8.63 4.08 -1.58
N LEU A 236 8.83 3.42 -0.45
CA LEU A 236 8.74 1.97 -0.29
C LEU A 236 7.58 1.58 0.63
N VAL A 237 6.96 0.45 0.37
CA VAL A 237 5.95 -0.16 1.23
C VAL A 237 6.43 -1.53 1.69
N ILE A 238 6.58 -1.71 3.00
CA ILE A 238 6.97 -2.97 3.62
C ILE A 238 5.71 -3.71 4.09
N GLY A 239 5.49 -4.91 3.59
CA GLY A 239 4.35 -5.74 3.97
C GLY A 239 4.57 -6.54 5.25
N SER A 240 3.47 -7.03 5.82
CA SER A 240 3.44 -7.75 7.10
C SER A 240 4.35 -8.99 7.16
N HIS A 241 4.58 -9.68 6.06
CA HIS A 241 5.47 -10.86 6.03
C HIS A 241 6.92 -10.53 6.44
N ALA A 242 7.40 -9.33 6.12
CA ALA A 242 8.74 -8.90 6.50
C ALA A 242 8.84 -8.46 7.96
N LEU A 243 7.72 -8.28 8.65
CA LEU A 243 7.68 -7.72 10.00
C LEU A 243 8.05 -8.73 11.10
N ALA A 244 8.19 -10.02 10.79
CA ALA A 244 8.78 -11.00 11.70
C ALA A 244 10.24 -10.63 12.08
N GLN A 245 10.96 -9.93 11.18
CA GLN A 245 12.30 -9.37 11.39
C GLN A 245 12.27 -7.84 11.26
N ALA A 246 11.24 -7.21 11.80
CA ALA A 246 10.90 -5.81 11.55
C ALA A 246 12.06 -4.84 11.76
N ASP A 247 12.79 -4.96 12.85
CA ASP A 247 13.83 -4.00 13.22
C ASP A 247 14.95 -3.92 12.19
N ILE A 248 15.39 -5.08 11.67
CA ILE A 248 16.43 -5.15 10.63
C ILE A 248 15.87 -4.65 9.30
N THR A 249 14.71 -5.15 8.90
CA THR A 249 14.09 -4.80 7.61
C THR A 249 13.72 -3.32 7.54
N LEU A 250 13.15 -2.75 8.60
CA LEU A 250 12.78 -1.33 8.65
C LEU A 250 14.01 -0.43 8.66
N ALA A 251 15.07 -0.78 9.41
CA ALA A 251 16.30 -0.02 9.41
C ALA A 251 16.98 0.00 8.03
N GLN A 252 17.01 -1.14 7.34
CA GLN A 252 17.53 -1.25 5.98
C GLN A 252 16.70 -0.44 4.97
N ALA A 253 15.37 -0.54 5.04
CA ALA A 253 14.47 0.21 4.17
C ALA A 253 14.54 1.72 4.43
N ARG A 254 14.63 2.14 5.70
CA ARG A 254 14.82 3.54 6.07
C ARG A 254 16.16 4.09 5.56
N ALA A 255 17.22 3.30 5.61
CA ALA A 255 18.52 3.68 5.05
C ALA A 255 18.49 3.91 3.54
N LEU A 256 17.64 3.17 2.80
CA LEU A 256 17.42 3.39 1.37
C LEU A 256 16.67 4.70 1.12
N THR A 257 15.57 4.95 1.84
CA THR A 257 14.74 6.15 1.65
C THR A 257 15.45 7.45 2.07
N GLN A 258 16.39 7.40 3.01
CA GLN A 258 17.16 8.58 3.48
C GLN A 258 18.34 8.96 2.59
N LYS A 259 18.94 8.01 1.86
CA LYS A 259 20.13 8.29 1.01
C LYS A 259 19.83 9.23 -0.16
N VAL A 260 18.58 9.25 -0.65
CA VAL A 260 18.18 10.05 -1.82
C VAL A 260 17.98 11.53 -1.47
N THR A 261 17.78 11.87 -0.19
CA THR A 261 17.58 13.27 0.25
C THR A 261 18.89 14.05 0.45
N ALA A 262 20.05 13.39 0.32
CA ALA A 262 21.36 13.99 0.57
C ALA A 262 22.15 14.38 -0.71
N SER A 263 21.56 14.24 -1.87
CA SER A 263 22.12 14.61 -3.18
C SER A 263 21.31 15.74 -3.82
#